data_d7361fe2498085876e0c24c47cbfc743
#
_entry.id   d7361fe2498085876e0c24c47cbfc743
#
_cell.length_a   1.000
_cell.length_b   1.000
_cell.length_c   1.000
_cell.angle_alpha   90.00
_cell.angle_beta   90.00
_cell.angle_gamma   90.00
#
_symmetry.space_group_name_H-M   'P 1'
#
loop_
_entity.id
_entity.type
_entity.pdbx_description
1 polymer ?
#
loop_
_entity_poly.entity_id
_entity_poly.type
_entity_poly.pdbx_seq_one_letter_code
_entity_poly.pdbx_strand_id
1 'polypeptide(L)'
;MEIDMRRLFAAALVLAASFQAIAQEATYALPFTSFSVEVDLVQEIHFAGPYSAFAKDMLNIDVPQSDVKKTYIKEIRITPYVEADPWSPRYTAPVSNSTLLQMSAQGLIALGEAANASGLDWRFKPMTEASFGTNGITGATMQQKNIVYKTTLTEEGEVKYPVEHMVTVAKTLEDKASEAAQAILDARKDRLNIAIGNTDANYSGESMAAALGELTRIEEEYLLLFTGYDTMTESSYSFEVLPSATARTHRYTAFYMTDDGRIVKESKTKAKPYELEFTPVAVPTVTSEPATDASKPKKQEKVGSIHYRIPAICRVRLLEDGAAIAESRVPVYQLGRESEMPINQ
;
A
#
# COMPACT_ATOMS: atom_id res chain seq x y z
N MET A 1 72.09 -50.07 -11.79
CA MET A 1 70.83 -49.65 -12.43
C MET A 1 70.63 -48.20 -12.08
N GLU A 2 71.39 -47.30 -12.73
CA GLU A 2 71.26 -45.87 -12.56
C GLU A 2 70.06 -45.38 -13.40
N ILE A 3 69.01 -45.05 -12.72
CA ILE A 3 67.87 -44.44 -13.36
C ILE A 3 68.25 -42.98 -13.66
N ASP A 4 68.35 -42.71 -14.93
CA ASP A 4 68.80 -41.43 -15.51
C ASP A 4 67.96 -40.27 -15.01
N MET A 5 68.39 -39.60 -13.95
CA MET A 5 67.75 -38.52 -13.25
C MET A 5 67.42 -37.31 -14.20
N ARG A 6 68.16 -37.24 -15.31
CA ARG A 6 67.91 -36.22 -16.36
C ARG A 6 66.61 -36.46 -17.12
N ARG A 7 66.18 -37.72 -17.27
CA ARG A 7 64.93 -38.10 -17.95
C ARG A 7 63.70 -37.85 -17.02
N LEU A 8 63.88 -38.05 -15.72
CA LEU A 8 62.84 -37.71 -14.74
C LEU A 8 62.62 -36.19 -14.62
N PHE A 9 63.69 -35.37 -14.69
CA PHE A 9 63.56 -33.93 -14.71
C PHE A 9 62.89 -33.40 -16.01
N ALA A 10 63.22 -34.01 -17.15
CA ALA A 10 62.58 -33.62 -18.41
C ALA A 10 61.11 -34.04 -18.45
N ALA A 11 60.73 -35.18 -17.89
CA ALA A 11 59.30 -35.57 -17.77
C ALA A 11 58.50 -34.70 -16.80
N ALA A 12 59.10 -34.30 -15.67
CA ALA A 12 58.49 -33.36 -14.71
C ALA A 12 58.31 -31.96 -15.30
N LEU A 13 59.25 -31.48 -16.12
CA LEU A 13 59.17 -30.19 -16.80
C LEU A 13 58.08 -30.19 -17.91
N VAL A 14 57.88 -31.31 -18.60
CA VAL A 14 56.83 -31.45 -19.61
C VAL A 14 55.46 -31.59 -18.96
N LEU A 15 55.33 -32.20 -17.78
CA LEU A 15 54.10 -32.23 -17.02
C LEU A 15 53.75 -30.86 -16.40
N ALA A 16 54.74 -30.04 -16.07
CA ALA A 16 54.51 -28.69 -15.56
C ALA A 16 54.08 -27.69 -16.65
N ALA A 17 54.44 -27.94 -17.92
CA ALA A 17 54.09 -27.10 -19.05
C ALA A 17 52.68 -27.33 -19.61
N SER A 18 51.98 -28.38 -19.13
CA SER A 18 50.61 -28.69 -19.57
C SER A 18 49.50 -28.19 -18.63
N PHE A 19 49.81 -27.33 -17.65
CA PHE A 19 48.81 -26.47 -17.05
C PHE A 19 48.47 -25.38 -18.08
N GLN A 20 47.75 -25.77 -19.11
CA GLN A 20 47.00 -24.79 -19.91
C GLN A 20 46.07 -24.07 -18.92
N ALA A 21 46.27 -22.77 -18.77
CA ALA A 21 45.34 -21.93 -18.08
C ALA A 21 43.99 -22.15 -18.74
N ILE A 22 43.12 -22.93 -18.13
CA ILE A 22 41.72 -23.03 -18.52
C ILE A 22 41.22 -21.62 -18.34
N ALA A 23 41.04 -20.90 -19.44
CA ALA A 23 40.42 -19.58 -19.41
C ALA A 23 39.07 -19.78 -18.74
N GLN A 24 38.95 -19.30 -17.51
CA GLN A 24 37.68 -19.32 -16.80
C GLN A 24 36.73 -18.39 -17.58
N GLU A 25 35.68 -18.97 -18.11
CA GLU A 25 34.59 -18.20 -18.74
C GLU A 25 33.52 -17.90 -17.70
N ALA A 26 33.15 -16.65 -17.57
CA ALA A 26 32.02 -16.23 -16.75
C ALA A 26 30.78 -16.07 -17.63
N THR A 27 29.70 -16.67 -17.18
CA THR A 27 28.38 -16.49 -17.84
C THR A 27 27.63 -15.33 -17.20
N TYR A 28 27.14 -14.38 -18.00
CA TYR A 28 26.47 -13.18 -17.54
C TYR A 28 25.18 -12.90 -18.33
N ALA A 29 24.33 -12.06 -17.76
CA ALA A 29 23.10 -11.57 -18.38
C ALA A 29 23.21 -10.09 -18.77
N LEU A 30 22.42 -9.67 -19.73
CA LEU A 30 22.23 -8.25 -20.00
C LEU A 30 21.30 -7.60 -18.95
N PRO A 31 21.50 -6.31 -18.66
CA PRO A 31 20.64 -5.59 -17.74
C PRO A 31 19.27 -5.32 -18.36
N PHE A 32 18.25 -5.32 -17.49
CA PHE A 32 16.85 -5.03 -17.78
C PHE A 32 16.33 -4.06 -16.72
N THR A 33 15.51 -3.08 -17.10
CA THR A 33 14.91 -2.14 -16.15
C THR A 33 13.47 -2.55 -15.86
N SER A 34 13.21 -2.87 -14.61
CA SER A 34 11.88 -3.13 -14.06
C SER A 34 11.41 -1.94 -13.24
N PHE A 35 10.11 -1.80 -13.06
CA PHE A 35 9.52 -0.72 -12.28
C PHE A 35 8.61 -1.31 -11.20
N SER A 36 8.88 -0.96 -9.94
CA SER A 36 7.94 -1.16 -8.84
C SER A 36 7.05 0.06 -8.73
N VAL A 37 5.74 -0.16 -8.74
CA VAL A 37 4.72 0.85 -8.52
C VAL A 37 4.07 0.55 -7.18
N GLU A 38 4.40 1.33 -6.16
CA GLU A 38 3.83 1.24 -4.83
C GLU A 38 2.71 2.27 -4.70
N VAL A 39 1.56 1.83 -4.21
CA VAL A 39 0.36 2.65 -4.06
C VAL A 39 -0.11 2.60 -2.62
N ASP A 40 -0.06 3.73 -1.95
CA ASP A 40 -0.58 3.89 -0.59
C ASP A 40 -2.00 4.44 -0.66
N LEU A 41 -2.96 3.67 -0.14
CA LEU A 41 -4.36 4.04 -0.03
C LEU A 41 -4.70 4.42 1.40
N VAL A 42 -5.53 5.44 1.52
CA VAL A 42 -6.22 5.76 2.77
C VAL A 42 -7.70 5.48 2.59
N GLN A 43 -8.24 4.74 3.52
CA GLN A 43 -9.65 4.45 3.60
C GLN A 43 -10.19 5.06 4.89
N GLU A 44 -11.07 6.04 4.73
CA GLU A 44 -11.84 6.64 5.80
C GLU A 44 -13.21 5.96 5.84
N ILE A 45 -13.57 5.45 7.01
CA ILE A 45 -14.86 4.83 7.24
C ILE A 45 -15.52 5.57 8.39
N HIS A 46 -16.65 6.18 8.12
CA HIS A 46 -17.55 6.68 9.13
C HIS A 46 -18.57 5.60 9.47
N PHE A 47 -18.55 5.12 10.69
CA PHE A 47 -19.56 4.20 11.22
C PHE A 47 -20.69 5.00 11.83
N ALA A 48 -21.90 4.88 11.29
CA ALA A 48 -23.05 5.60 11.80
C ALA A 48 -23.42 5.10 13.19
N GLY A 49 -23.75 6.03 14.08
CA GLY A 49 -24.22 5.68 15.42
C GLY A 49 -25.56 4.93 15.38
N PRO A 50 -25.83 4.01 16.32
CA PRO A 50 -27.08 3.27 16.38
C PRO A 50 -28.33 4.15 16.53
N TYR A 51 -28.16 5.39 16.99
CA TYR A 51 -29.24 6.38 17.13
C TYR A 51 -29.12 7.54 16.13
N SER A 52 -28.32 7.41 15.08
CA SER A 52 -28.10 8.45 14.07
C SER A 52 -29.39 8.94 13.43
N ALA A 53 -30.38 8.06 13.25
CA ALA A 53 -31.70 8.42 12.69
C ALA A 53 -32.46 9.44 13.57
N PHE A 54 -32.20 9.49 14.86
CA PHE A 54 -32.85 10.37 15.84
C PHE A 54 -32.00 11.61 16.20
N ALA A 55 -30.78 11.70 15.68
CA ALA A 55 -29.83 12.78 16.02
C ALA A 55 -30.38 14.18 15.70
N LYS A 56 -31.05 14.32 14.57
CA LYS A 56 -31.65 15.61 14.16
C LYS A 56 -32.79 16.02 15.06
N ASP A 57 -33.68 15.09 15.36
CA ASP A 57 -34.92 15.40 16.11
C ASP A 57 -34.65 15.64 17.59
N MET A 58 -33.72 14.86 18.18
CA MET A 58 -33.45 14.89 19.62
C MET A 58 -32.33 15.87 20.02
N LEU A 59 -31.29 16.01 19.19
CA LEU A 59 -30.10 16.82 19.49
C LEU A 59 -29.87 17.96 18.51
N ASN A 60 -30.65 18.05 17.43
CA ASN A 60 -30.49 18.98 16.31
C ASN A 60 -29.12 18.91 15.64
N ILE A 61 -28.59 17.69 15.46
CA ILE A 61 -27.31 17.39 14.83
C ILE A 61 -27.58 16.67 13.51
N ASP A 62 -26.99 17.15 12.42
CA ASP A 62 -27.04 16.48 11.12
C ASP A 62 -25.86 15.49 11.03
N VAL A 63 -26.15 14.22 10.91
CA VAL A 63 -25.17 13.13 10.84
C VAL A 63 -25.53 12.13 9.73
N PRO A 64 -24.56 11.40 9.15
CA PRO A 64 -24.86 10.29 8.27
C PRO A 64 -25.66 9.20 9.02
N GLN A 65 -26.75 8.73 8.42
CA GLN A 65 -27.60 7.68 9.00
C GLN A 65 -27.15 6.26 8.64
N SER A 66 -26.13 6.14 7.80
CA SER A 66 -25.53 4.88 7.39
C SER A 66 -24.02 5.03 7.29
N ASP A 67 -23.31 3.92 7.32
CA ASP A 67 -21.87 3.90 7.17
C ASP A 67 -21.47 4.51 5.83
N VAL A 68 -20.49 5.41 5.89
CA VAL A 68 -19.91 6.09 4.71
C VAL A 68 -18.46 5.69 4.59
N LYS A 69 -18.09 5.17 3.42
CA LYS A 69 -16.72 4.75 3.12
C LYS A 69 -16.18 5.61 2.00
N LYS A 70 -15.01 6.22 2.23
CA LYS A 70 -14.25 6.97 1.24
C LYS A 70 -12.87 6.36 1.13
N THR A 71 -12.40 6.13 -0.10
CA THR A 71 -11.05 5.64 -0.36
C THR A 71 -10.39 6.58 -1.35
N TYR A 72 -9.15 6.96 -1.07
CA TYR A 72 -8.34 7.80 -1.95
C TYR A 72 -6.87 7.37 -1.92
N ILE A 73 -6.17 7.68 -3.00
CA ILE A 73 -4.73 7.44 -3.09
C ILE A 73 -4.02 8.54 -2.31
N LYS A 74 -3.20 8.14 -1.34
CA LYS A 74 -2.34 9.03 -0.57
C LYS A 74 -1.06 9.34 -1.32
N GLU A 75 -0.43 8.30 -1.89
CA GLU A 75 0.84 8.38 -2.61
C GLU A 75 0.96 7.28 -3.64
N ILE A 76 1.59 7.58 -4.78
CA ILE A 76 2.08 6.58 -5.73
C ILE A 76 3.58 6.78 -5.87
N ARG A 77 4.35 5.75 -5.57
CA ARG A 77 5.80 5.75 -5.69
C ARG A 77 6.22 4.80 -6.81
N ILE A 78 7.04 5.30 -7.73
CA ILE A 78 7.55 4.52 -8.86
C ILE A 78 9.06 4.43 -8.72
N THR A 79 9.55 3.20 -8.51
CA THR A 79 10.97 2.94 -8.29
C THR A 79 11.50 2.06 -9.44
N PRO A 80 12.39 2.58 -10.29
CA PRO A 80 13.10 1.75 -11.26
C PRO A 80 14.19 0.94 -10.57
N TYR A 81 14.36 -0.32 -10.98
CA TYR A 81 15.47 -1.16 -10.56
C TYR A 81 16.02 -1.97 -11.73
N VAL A 82 17.30 -2.31 -11.64
CA VAL A 82 18.01 -3.03 -12.68
C VAL A 82 18.19 -4.48 -12.26
N GLU A 83 17.77 -5.39 -13.12
CA GLU A 83 17.88 -6.83 -12.92
C GLU A 83 18.42 -7.53 -14.16
N ALA A 84 18.74 -8.82 -14.02
CA ALA A 84 19.14 -9.66 -15.14
C ALA A 84 17.96 -9.90 -16.07
N ASP A 85 18.13 -9.62 -17.38
CA ASP A 85 17.08 -9.84 -18.37
C ASP A 85 16.72 -11.33 -18.44
N PRO A 86 15.50 -11.76 -18.03
CA PRO A 86 15.11 -13.16 -18.04
C PRO A 86 14.83 -13.70 -19.45
N TRP A 87 14.60 -12.81 -20.42
CA TRP A 87 14.28 -13.18 -21.80
C TRP A 87 15.47 -13.09 -22.74
N SER A 88 16.60 -12.47 -22.32
CA SER A 88 17.82 -12.41 -23.10
C SER A 88 18.66 -13.67 -22.93
N PRO A 89 19.40 -14.11 -23.98
CA PRO A 89 20.36 -15.17 -23.85
C PRO A 89 21.45 -14.80 -22.85
N ARG A 90 22.04 -15.81 -22.20
CA ARG A 90 23.23 -15.61 -21.37
C ARG A 90 24.45 -15.56 -22.31
N TYR A 91 25.35 -14.65 -21.99
CA TYR A 91 26.60 -14.45 -22.71
C TYR A 91 27.77 -14.99 -21.88
N THR A 92 28.84 -15.38 -22.55
CA THR A 92 30.08 -15.81 -21.88
C THR A 92 31.18 -14.80 -22.19
N ALA A 93 31.94 -14.47 -21.15
CA ALA A 93 33.13 -13.63 -21.27
C ALA A 93 34.35 -14.33 -20.65
N PRO A 94 35.53 -14.22 -21.26
CA PRO A 94 36.76 -14.72 -20.62
C PRO A 94 37.06 -13.88 -19.39
N VAL A 95 37.23 -14.53 -18.25
CA VAL A 95 37.68 -13.90 -17.00
C VAL A 95 39.19 -13.85 -17.02
N SER A 96 39.76 -12.72 -17.43
CA SER A 96 41.13 -12.43 -17.10
C SER A 96 41.19 -11.84 -15.68
N ASN A 97 42.28 -11.99 -14.95
CA ASN A 97 42.52 -11.53 -13.58
C ASN A 97 42.38 -9.98 -13.40
N SER A 98 41.72 -9.31 -14.29
CA SER A 98 41.43 -7.86 -14.15
C SER A 98 40.28 -7.64 -13.18
N THR A 99 40.54 -6.90 -12.12
CA THR A 99 39.64 -6.44 -11.07
C THR A 99 38.45 -5.58 -11.56
N LEU A 100 38.24 -5.45 -12.86
CA LEU A 100 37.25 -4.59 -13.48
C LEU A 100 35.88 -5.26 -13.73
N LEU A 101 35.79 -6.57 -13.66
CA LEU A 101 34.55 -7.32 -13.86
C LEU A 101 34.00 -7.79 -12.51
N GLN A 102 33.23 -6.94 -11.87
CA GLN A 102 32.40 -7.37 -10.74
C GLN A 102 31.07 -7.89 -11.26
N MET A 103 30.71 -9.08 -10.83
CA MET A 103 29.40 -9.66 -11.13
C MET A 103 28.48 -9.50 -9.92
N SER A 104 27.27 -9.03 -10.16
CA SER A 104 26.21 -9.03 -9.15
C SER A 104 25.74 -10.45 -8.86
N ALA A 105 25.03 -10.66 -7.75
CA ALA A 105 24.41 -11.94 -7.42
C ALA A 105 23.42 -12.43 -8.50
N GLN A 106 22.90 -11.55 -9.32
CA GLN A 106 22.01 -11.87 -10.45
C GLN A 106 22.77 -12.22 -11.74
N GLY A 107 24.11 -12.17 -11.73
CA GLY A 107 24.93 -12.42 -12.90
C GLY A 107 25.01 -11.24 -13.87
N LEU A 108 24.82 -10.00 -13.41
CA LEU A 108 25.05 -8.79 -14.18
C LEU A 108 26.52 -8.38 -14.06
N ILE A 109 27.10 -7.95 -15.17
CA ILE A 109 28.40 -7.27 -15.15
C ILE A 109 28.13 -5.83 -14.71
N ALA A 110 28.64 -5.46 -13.53
CA ALA A 110 28.52 -4.13 -12.99
C ALA A 110 29.86 -3.40 -13.16
N LEU A 111 29.80 -2.24 -13.81
CA LEU A 111 30.84 -1.22 -13.77
C LEU A 111 30.42 -0.21 -12.69
N GLY A 112 30.59 -0.58 -11.41
CA GLY A 112 30.17 0.24 -10.29
C GLY A 112 29.17 -0.46 -9.35
N GLU A 113 28.71 0.23 -8.32
CA GLU A 113 27.77 -0.30 -7.32
C GLU A 113 26.49 -0.79 -7.98
N ALA A 114 26.24 -2.10 -7.85
CA ALA A 114 24.99 -2.70 -8.30
C ALA A 114 23.84 -2.16 -7.43
N ALA A 115 22.78 -1.67 -8.07
CA ALA A 115 21.55 -1.30 -7.38
C ALA A 115 21.01 -2.53 -6.62
N ASN A 116 20.97 -2.44 -5.31
CA ASN A 116 20.38 -3.46 -4.47
C ASN A 116 18.86 -3.41 -4.66
N ALA A 117 18.27 -4.55 -5.02
CA ALA A 117 16.83 -4.72 -4.93
C ALA A 117 16.43 -4.59 -3.46
N SER A 118 15.71 -3.54 -3.09
CA SER A 118 15.12 -3.43 -1.77
C SER A 118 14.06 -4.52 -1.62
N GLY A 119 14.14 -5.27 -0.52
CA GLY A 119 13.12 -6.28 -0.21
C GLY A 119 11.74 -5.65 -0.08
N LEU A 120 10.72 -6.38 -0.52
CA LEU A 120 9.33 -5.99 -0.35
C LEU A 120 8.98 -6.03 1.14
N ASP A 121 8.63 -4.86 1.70
CA ASP A 121 8.14 -4.75 3.08
C ASP A 121 6.61 -4.81 3.07
N TRP A 122 6.06 -5.98 3.42
CA TRP A 122 4.62 -6.21 3.48
C TRP A 122 4.07 -5.78 4.83
N ARG A 123 3.24 -4.75 4.86
CA ARG A 123 2.54 -4.32 6.08
C ARG A 123 1.04 -4.50 5.92
N PHE A 124 0.49 -5.46 6.66
CA PHE A 124 -0.94 -5.63 6.80
C PHE A 124 -1.38 -5.11 8.16
N LYS A 125 -2.25 -4.11 8.19
CA LYS A 125 -2.97 -3.73 9.40
C LYS A 125 -4.37 -4.33 9.33
N PRO A 126 -4.74 -5.26 10.24
CA PRO A 126 -6.12 -5.71 10.31
C PRO A 126 -7.00 -4.53 10.74
N MET A 127 -8.15 -4.40 10.10
CA MET A 127 -9.18 -3.43 10.48
C MET A 127 -9.76 -3.87 11.82
N THR A 128 -9.67 -3.03 12.85
CA THR A 128 -10.30 -3.30 14.13
C THR A 128 -11.72 -2.75 14.09
N GLU A 129 -12.70 -3.63 14.19
CA GLU A 129 -14.09 -3.20 14.36
C GLU A 129 -14.21 -2.53 15.74
N ALA A 130 -14.62 -1.26 15.73
CA ALA A 130 -14.94 -0.58 16.95
C ALA A 130 -16.35 -0.98 17.42
N SER A 131 -16.53 -1.18 18.70
CA SER A 131 -17.84 -1.45 19.30
C SER A 131 -18.34 -0.22 20.03
N PHE A 132 -19.64 0.06 19.92
CA PHE A 132 -20.27 1.10 20.72
C PHE A 132 -20.45 0.60 22.16
N GLY A 133 -19.78 1.26 23.11
CA GLY A 133 -19.99 1.05 24.53
C GLY A 133 -21.31 1.67 24.98
N THR A 134 -21.91 1.11 26.03
CA THR A 134 -23.02 1.75 26.73
C THR A 134 -22.66 1.84 28.21
N ASN A 135 -22.95 2.98 28.83
CA ASN A 135 -22.65 3.21 30.26
C ASN A 135 -23.62 2.49 31.19
N GLY A 136 -24.53 1.65 30.66
CA GLY A 136 -25.52 0.96 31.49
C GLY A 136 -26.66 1.84 32.02
N ILE A 137 -26.70 3.13 31.66
CA ILE A 137 -27.79 4.05 32.05
C ILE A 137 -29.11 3.68 31.39
N THR A 138 -29.03 3.27 30.08
CA THR A 138 -30.20 2.84 29.33
C THR A 138 -30.50 1.36 29.61
N GLY A 139 -31.48 1.07 30.42
CA GLY A 139 -31.94 -0.31 30.64
C GLY A 139 -32.65 -0.91 29.42
N ALA A 140 -32.71 -2.23 29.35
CA ALA A 140 -33.37 -2.94 28.25
C ALA A 140 -34.90 -2.85 28.24
N THR A 141 -35.50 -2.52 29.42
CA THR A 141 -36.96 -2.52 29.64
C THR A 141 -37.41 -1.24 30.30
N MET A 142 -38.64 -0.86 30.04
CA MET A 142 -39.33 0.25 30.76
C MET A 142 -40.66 -0.21 31.28
N GLN A 143 -41.19 0.54 32.29
CA GLN A 143 -42.52 0.34 32.77
C GLN A 143 -43.49 1.24 32.01
N GLN A 144 -44.50 0.63 31.42
CA GLN A 144 -45.56 1.33 30.71
C GLN A 144 -46.86 1.22 31.47
N LYS A 145 -47.56 2.36 31.64
CA LYS A 145 -48.91 2.37 32.19
C LYS A 145 -49.89 1.84 31.19
N ASN A 146 -50.56 0.79 31.54
CA ASN A 146 -51.68 0.24 30.74
C ASN A 146 -52.96 0.46 31.51
N ILE A 147 -53.97 1.08 30.93
CA ILE A 147 -55.26 1.29 31.53
C ILE A 147 -56.17 0.13 31.20
N VAL A 148 -56.45 -0.68 32.22
CA VAL A 148 -57.38 -1.80 32.08
C VAL A 148 -58.69 -1.39 32.76
N TYR A 149 -59.82 -1.54 32.05
CA TYR A 149 -61.12 -1.26 32.63
C TYR A 149 -61.60 -2.50 33.39
N LYS A 150 -61.82 -2.31 34.68
CA LYS A 150 -62.44 -3.32 35.54
C LYS A 150 -63.94 -3.07 35.62
N THR A 151 -64.72 -4.09 35.35
CA THR A 151 -66.17 -4.00 35.44
C THR A 151 -66.61 -4.52 36.82
N THR A 152 -67.39 -3.71 37.53
CA THR A 152 -68.03 -4.10 38.80
C THR A 152 -69.52 -4.01 38.64
N LEU A 153 -70.26 -5.04 39.04
CA LEU A 153 -71.72 -5.00 39.14
C LEU A 153 -72.11 -4.26 40.41
N THR A 154 -72.88 -3.19 40.22
CA THR A 154 -73.52 -2.44 41.28
C THR A 154 -75.03 -2.67 41.20
N GLU A 155 -75.82 -2.29 42.24
CA GLU A 155 -77.28 -2.42 42.21
C GLU A 155 -77.96 -1.62 41.09
N GLU A 156 -77.22 -0.67 40.49
CA GLU A 156 -77.69 0.19 39.36
C GLU A 156 -77.22 -0.29 38.00
N GLY A 157 -76.37 -1.37 37.88
CA GLY A 157 -75.83 -1.91 36.64
C GLY A 157 -74.33 -2.13 36.63
N GLU A 158 -73.79 -2.43 35.46
CA GLU A 158 -72.34 -2.59 35.23
C GLU A 158 -71.64 -1.23 35.14
N VAL A 159 -70.70 -0.95 36.04
CA VAL A 159 -69.85 0.21 36.01
C VAL A 159 -68.42 -0.18 35.70
N LYS A 160 -67.86 0.43 34.65
CA LYS A 160 -66.46 0.30 34.26
C LYS A 160 -65.64 1.44 34.83
N TYR A 161 -64.61 1.09 35.60
CA TYR A 161 -63.65 2.10 36.05
C TYR A 161 -62.25 1.77 35.61
N PRO A 162 -61.42 2.76 35.21
CA PRO A 162 -60.06 2.56 34.77
C PRO A 162 -59.17 2.19 35.96
N VAL A 163 -58.35 1.12 35.78
CA VAL A 163 -57.31 0.70 36.73
C VAL A 163 -55.98 0.77 36.01
N GLU A 164 -55.09 1.55 36.55
CA GLU A 164 -53.70 1.63 36.06
C GLU A 164 -52.98 0.30 36.36
N HIS A 165 -52.47 -0.36 35.33
CA HIS A 165 -51.64 -1.53 35.48
C HIS A 165 -50.25 -1.23 34.92
N MET A 166 -49.20 -1.41 35.71
CA MET A 166 -47.81 -1.24 35.28
C MET A 166 -47.35 -2.52 34.65
N VAL A 167 -47.00 -2.48 33.37
CA VAL A 167 -46.46 -3.61 32.60
C VAL A 167 -45.04 -3.32 32.20
N THR A 168 -44.15 -4.29 32.41
CA THR A 168 -42.78 -4.20 31.97
C THR A 168 -42.72 -4.59 30.52
N VAL A 169 -42.30 -3.66 29.62
CA VAL A 169 -42.14 -3.87 28.19
C VAL A 169 -40.70 -3.63 27.75
N ALA A 170 -40.26 -4.25 26.65
CA ALA A 170 -38.97 -3.97 26.09
C ALA A 170 -38.96 -2.56 25.50
N LYS A 171 -37.89 -1.78 25.74
CA LYS A 171 -37.71 -0.44 25.18
C LYS A 171 -37.53 -0.53 23.65
N THR A 172 -38.19 0.37 22.95
CA THR A 172 -37.93 0.58 21.52
C THR A 172 -36.57 1.25 21.32
N LEU A 173 -36.11 1.30 20.07
CA LEU A 173 -34.87 2.02 19.73
C LEU A 173 -35.01 3.52 20.00
N GLU A 174 -36.20 4.09 19.74
CA GLU A 174 -36.51 5.49 20.01
C GLU A 174 -36.49 5.80 21.52
N ASP A 175 -37.06 4.92 22.35
CA ASP A 175 -37.01 5.11 23.81
C ASP A 175 -35.57 5.16 24.34
N LYS A 176 -34.71 4.26 23.83
CA LYS A 176 -33.28 4.23 24.19
C LYS A 176 -32.53 5.46 23.68
N ALA A 177 -32.83 5.92 22.47
CA ALA A 177 -32.27 7.13 21.93
C ALA A 177 -32.70 8.37 22.75
N SER A 178 -33.97 8.43 23.15
CA SER A 178 -34.50 9.52 23.98
C SER A 178 -33.81 9.58 25.36
N GLU A 179 -33.59 8.45 26.01
CA GLU A 179 -32.85 8.38 27.27
C GLU A 179 -31.39 8.81 27.11
N ALA A 180 -30.73 8.36 26.02
CA ALA A 180 -29.36 8.76 25.72
C ALA A 180 -29.26 10.26 25.42
N ALA A 181 -30.20 10.83 24.67
CA ALA A 181 -30.26 12.27 24.44
C ALA A 181 -30.49 13.06 25.74
N GLN A 182 -31.37 12.57 26.60
CA GLN A 182 -31.59 13.19 27.90
C GLN A 182 -30.32 13.18 28.76
N ALA A 183 -29.58 12.07 28.79
CA ALA A 183 -28.31 11.97 29.52
C ALA A 183 -27.27 12.99 29.02
N ILE A 184 -27.21 13.24 27.69
CA ILE A 184 -26.34 14.28 27.10
C ILE A 184 -26.77 15.67 27.59
N LEU A 185 -28.07 15.96 27.53
CA LEU A 185 -28.61 17.28 27.93
C LEU A 185 -28.41 17.52 29.44
N ASP A 186 -28.60 16.51 30.28
CA ASP A 186 -28.37 16.59 31.71
C ASP A 186 -26.87 16.78 32.03
N ALA A 187 -25.96 16.04 31.38
CA ALA A 187 -24.53 16.25 31.54
C ALA A 187 -24.09 17.68 31.12
N ARG A 188 -24.65 18.23 30.06
CA ARG A 188 -24.41 19.64 29.65
C ARG A 188 -24.90 20.63 30.68
N LYS A 189 -26.10 20.41 31.20
CA LYS A 189 -26.71 21.26 32.20
C LYS A 189 -25.91 21.22 33.53
N ASP A 190 -25.53 20.05 33.98
CA ASP A 190 -24.76 19.87 35.21
C ASP A 190 -23.37 20.48 35.10
N ARG A 191 -22.70 20.32 33.92
CA ARG A 191 -21.43 20.97 33.63
C ARG A 191 -21.54 22.50 33.66
N LEU A 192 -22.63 23.06 33.14
CA LEU A 192 -22.90 24.49 33.20
C LEU A 192 -23.13 24.92 34.68
N ASN A 193 -23.97 24.21 35.42
CA ASN A 193 -24.27 24.49 36.84
C ASN A 193 -22.98 24.49 37.69
N ILE A 194 -22.10 23.50 37.51
CA ILE A 194 -20.81 23.45 38.23
C ILE A 194 -19.94 24.65 37.83
N ALA A 195 -19.85 24.97 36.52
CA ALA A 195 -19.03 26.06 36.03
C ALA A 195 -19.44 27.44 36.53
N ILE A 196 -20.75 27.68 36.69
CA ILE A 196 -21.30 28.97 37.21
C ILE A 196 -21.45 28.98 38.71
N GLY A 197 -21.10 27.88 39.46
CA GLY A 197 -21.23 27.78 40.88
C GLY A 197 -22.66 27.59 41.40
N ASN A 198 -23.58 27.16 40.55
CA ASN A 198 -24.98 26.88 40.90
C ASN A 198 -25.16 25.42 41.31
N THR A 199 -24.46 25.01 42.39
CA THR A 199 -24.50 23.66 42.93
C THR A 199 -24.51 23.70 44.42
N ASP A 200 -25.17 22.73 45.05
CA ASP A 200 -25.19 22.56 46.52
C ASP A 200 -23.85 22.08 47.10
N ALA A 201 -22.96 21.59 46.25
CA ALA A 201 -21.66 21.08 46.62
C ALA A 201 -20.56 22.10 46.43
N ASN A 202 -19.67 22.22 47.43
CA ASN A 202 -18.50 23.09 47.34
C ASN A 202 -17.32 22.29 46.78
N TYR A 203 -16.99 22.50 45.51
CA TYR A 203 -15.89 21.81 44.83
C TYR A 203 -14.56 22.54 45.06
N SER A 204 -13.51 21.81 45.46
CA SER A 204 -12.13 22.29 45.34
C SER A 204 -11.74 22.37 43.85
N GLY A 205 -10.69 23.10 43.48
CA GLY A 205 -10.27 23.24 42.09
C GLY A 205 -9.99 21.89 41.40
N GLU A 206 -9.36 20.94 42.06
CA GLU A 206 -9.12 19.58 41.55
C GLU A 206 -10.41 18.77 41.44
N SER A 207 -11.25 18.79 42.45
CA SER A 207 -12.54 18.08 42.42
C SER A 207 -13.47 18.63 41.36
N MET A 208 -13.44 19.95 41.10
CA MET A 208 -14.20 20.58 40.04
C MET A 208 -13.71 20.11 38.66
N ALA A 209 -12.39 20.09 38.45
CA ALA A 209 -11.82 19.63 37.19
C ALA A 209 -12.15 18.15 36.93
N ALA A 210 -12.09 17.31 37.94
CA ALA A 210 -12.44 15.89 37.84
C ALA A 210 -13.93 15.70 37.52
N ALA A 211 -14.84 16.45 38.17
CA ALA A 211 -16.27 16.37 37.90
C ALA A 211 -16.63 16.86 36.49
N LEU A 212 -16.05 17.98 36.05
CA LEU A 212 -16.23 18.46 34.67
C LEU A 212 -15.68 17.50 33.64
N GLY A 213 -14.52 16.87 33.92
CA GLY A 213 -13.92 15.86 33.04
C GLY A 213 -14.82 14.63 32.90
N GLU A 214 -15.39 14.14 33.99
CA GLU A 214 -16.29 12.99 33.96
C GLU A 214 -17.60 13.29 33.22
N LEU A 215 -18.20 14.44 33.45
CA LEU A 215 -19.40 14.86 32.69
C LEU A 215 -19.12 15.01 31.19
N THR A 216 -17.93 15.51 30.82
CA THR A 216 -17.51 15.58 29.42
C THR A 216 -17.34 14.17 28.82
N ARG A 217 -16.72 13.24 29.55
CA ARG A 217 -16.56 11.85 29.10
C ARG A 217 -17.93 11.16 28.91
N ILE A 218 -18.86 11.36 29.82
CA ILE A 218 -20.22 10.82 29.70
C ILE A 218 -20.91 11.40 28.46
N GLU A 219 -20.85 12.74 28.28
CA GLU A 219 -21.41 13.39 27.11
C GLU A 219 -20.84 12.81 25.80
N GLU A 220 -19.52 12.69 25.70
CA GLU A 220 -18.83 12.16 24.52
C GLU A 220 -19.24 10.72 24.21
N GLU A 221 -19.30 9.84 25.23
CA GLU A 221 -19.71 8.45 25.04
C GLU A 221 -21.14 8.31 24.54
N TYR A 222 -22.08 9.08 25.09
CA TYR A 222 -23.45 9.06 24.62
C TYR A 222 -23.62 9.74 23.27
N LEU A 223 -22.85 10.80 22.99
CA LEU A 223 -22.90 11.52 21.72
C LEU A 223 -22.45 10.61 20.56
N LEU A 224 -21.46 9.75 20.78
CA LEU A 224 -21.01 8.77 19.78
C LEU A 224 -22.14 7.82 19.33
N LEU A 225 -23.12 7.54 20.18
CA LEU A 225 -24.28 6.72 19.79
C LEU A 225 -25.16 7.41 18.73
N PHE A 226 -25.10 8.73 18.63
CA PHE A 226 -25.80 9.51 17.62
C PHE A 226 -24.89 9.86 16.45
N THR A 227 -23.71 10.40 16.73
CA THR A 227 -22.80 10.88 15.69
C THR A 227 -22.05 9.76 14.98
N GLY A 228 -21.87 8.60 15.65
CA GLY A 228 -20.95 7.60 15.17
C GLY A 228 -19.49 7.99 15.41
N TYR A 229 -18.59 7.30 14.75
CA TYR A 229 -17.16 7.56 14.83
C TYR A 229 -16.46 7.31 13.50
N ASP A 230 -15.33 7.98 13.32
CA ASP A 230 -14.49 7.84 12.14
C ASP A 230 -13.31 6.91 12.43
N THR A 231 -12.98 6.06 11.48
CA THR A 231 -11.75 5.28 11.50
C THR A 231 -11.01 5.45 10.20
N MET A 232 -9.67 5.41 10.27
CA MET A 232 -8.80 5.53 9.12
C MET A 232 -7.90 4.32 9.05
N THR A 233 -7.86 3.68 7.88
CA THR A 233 -6.99 2.55 7.61
C THR A 233 -6.10 2.86 6.42
N GLU A 234 -4.80 2.65 6.56
CA GLU A 234 -3.84 2.77 5.47
C GLU A 234 -3.51 1.37 4.95
N SER A 235 -3.43 1.23 3.64
CA SER A 235 -3.00 0.00 2.97
C SER A 235 -2.08 0.31 1.80
N SER A 236 -1.03 -0.50 1.65
CA SER A 236 -0.05 -0.35 0.57
C SER A 236 -0.15 -1.53 -0.37
N TYR A 237 -0.06 -1.25 -1.67
CA TYR A 237 -0.06 -2.23 -2.74
C TYR A 237 1.19 -2.05 -3.59
N SER A 238 1.75 -3.14 -4.10
CA SER A 238 2.89 -3.12 -5.00
C SER A 238 2.57 -3.85 -6.29
N PHE A 239 2.95 -3.23 -7.42
CA PHE A 239 2.77 -3.77 -8.76
C PHE A 239 4.09 -3.68 -9.51
N GLU A 240 4.35 -4.68 -10.34
CA GLU A 240 5.49 -4.66 -11.24
C GLU A 240 5.07 -4.29 -12.65
N VAL A 241 5.86 -3.40 -13.27
CA VAL A 241 5.73 -3.07 -14.69
C VAL A 241 7.06 -3.40 -15.37
N LEU A 242 6.97 -4.29 -16.37
CA LEU A 242 8.11 -4.81 -17.13
C LEU A 242 8.00 -4.34 -18.60
N PRO A 243 8.62 -3.20 -18.96
CA PRO A 243 8.56 -2.71 -20.34
C PRO A 243 9.24 -3.66 -21.31
N SER A 244 8.60 -3.99 -22.43
CA SER A 244 9.14 -4.87 -23.45
C SER A 244 9.68 -4.10 -24.64
N ALA A 245 10.86 -4.47 -25.12
CA ALA A 245 11.46 -3.89 -26.35
C ALA A 245 10.61 -4.13 -27.59
N THR A 246 9.85 -5.22 -27.63
CA THR A 246 9.06 -5.67 -28.79
C THR A 246 7.62 -5.15 -28.79
N ALA A 247 7.21 -4.45 -27.73
CA ALA A 247 5.86 -3.91 -27.65
C ALA A 247 5.62 -2.81 -28.71
N ARG A 248 4.46 -2.86 -29.35
CA ARG A 248 4.05 -1.83 -30.33
C ARG A 248 3.77 -0.48 -29.67
N THR A 249 3.29 -0.52 -28.44
CA THR A 249 3.03 0.65 -27.60
C THR A 249 3.75 0.45 -26.28
N HIS A 250 4.46 1.46 -25.83
CA HIS A 250 5.16 1.42 -24.54
C HIS A 250 4.29 2.00 -23.43
N ARG A 251 3.03 1.53 -23.38
CA ARG A 251 2.06 1.87 -22.34
C ARG A 251 1.63 0.59 -21.64
N TYR A 252 1.77 0.56 -20.33
CA TYR A 252 1.57 -0.63 -19.48
C TYR A 252 0.69 -0.27 -18.32
N THR A 253 -0.42 -1.00 -18.16
CA THR A 253 -1.30 -0.83 -17.00
C THR A 253 -0.66 -1.44 -15.77
N ALA A 254 -0.47 -0.63 -14.73
CA ALA A 254 0.02 -1.10 -13.44
C ALA A 254 -1.12 -1.69 -12.61
N PHE A 255 -2.25 -0.97 -12.51
CA PHE A 255 -3.44 -1.39 -11.79
C PHE A 255 -4.68 -0.64 -12.28
N TYR A 256 -5.84 -1.08 -11.83
CA TYR A 256 -7.10 -0.38 -12.01
C TYR A 256 -7.68 0.01 -10.67
N MET A 257 -8.33 1.17 -10.58
CA MET A 257 -9.05 1.63 -9.40
C MET A 257 -10.54 1.75 -9.72
N THR A 258 -11.37 1.06 -8.95
CA THR A 258 -12.82 1.13 -9.07
C THR A 258 -13.38 2.41 -8.43
N ASP A 259 -14.59 2.79 -8.75
CA ASP A 259 -15.24 4.01 -8.21
C ASP A 259 -15.41 3.94 -6.67
N ASP A 260 -15.47 2.73 -6.11
CA ASP A 260 -15.49 2.50 -4.66
C ASP A 260 -14.09 2.42 -4.00
N GLY A 261 -13.04 2.76 -4.75
CA GLY A 261 -11.68 2.88 -4.26
C GLY A 261 -10.93 1.56 -4.09
N ARG A 262 -11.43 0.45 -4.64
CA ARG A 262 -10.70 -0.82 -4.62
C ARG A 262 -9.71 -0.91 -5.76
N ILE A 263 -8.52 -1.43 -5.47
CA ILE A 263 -7.52 -1.76 -6.47
C ILE A 263 -7.76 -3.17 -7.01
N VAL A 264 -7.76 -3.31 -8.34
CA VAL A 264 -7.89 -4.58 -9.04
C VAL A 264 -6.83 -4.70 -10.13
N LYS A 265 -6.34 -5.92 -10.38
CA LYS A 265 -5.33 -6.18 -11.43
C LYS A 265 -5.92 -6.23 -12.83
N GLU A 266 -7.16 -6.65 -12.96
CA GLU A 266 -7.85 -6.81 -14.23
C GLU A 266 -9.16 -6.03 -14.24
N SER A 267 -9.43 -5.34 -15.34
CA SER A 267 -10.68 -4.62 -15.51
C SER A 267 -11.79 -5.56 -15.96
N LYS A 268 -12.48 -6.18 -15.00
CA LYS A 268 -13.77 -6.90 -15.23
C LYS A 268 -14.98 -6.01 -14.96
N THR A 269 -14.76 -4.83 -14.37
CA THR A 269 -15.78 -3.86 -13.96
C THR A 269 -15.36 -2.48 -14.40
N LYS A 270 -16.27 -1.51 -14.31
CA LYS A 270 -15.96 -0.10 -14.58
C LYS A 270 -14.89 0.37 -13.58
N ALA A 271 -13.66 0.52 -14.06
CA ALA A 271 -12.50 0.91 -13.27
C ALA A 271 -11.56 1.79 -14.08
N LYS A 272 -10.94 2.77 -13.45
CA LYS A 272 -9.98 3.67 -14.07
C LYS A 272 -8.61 3.01 -14.15
N PRO A 273 -7.96 2.96 -15.31
CA PRO A 273 -6.62 2.45 -15.45
C PRO A 273 -5.58 3.45 -14.95
N TYR A 274 -4.58 2.93 -14.24
CA TYR A 274 -3.34 3.62 -13.91
C TYR A 274 -2.22 2.97 -14.73
N GLU A 275 -1.61 3.76 -15.63
CA GLU A 275 -0.70 3.25 -16.64
C GLU A 275 0.64 3.98 -16.60
N LEU A 276 1.72 3.25 -16.87
CA LEU A 276 3.02 3.83 -17.15
C LEU A 276 3.25 3.90 -18.67
N GLU A 277 3.51 5.08 -19.17
CA GLU A 277 3.87 5.31 -20.56
C GLU A 277 5.35 5.69 -20.68
N PHE A 278 6.07 4.98 -21.53
CA PHE A 278 7.49 5.18 -21.79
C PHE A 278 7.70 5.78 -23.17
N THR A 279 8.35 6.94 -23.24
CA THR A 279 8.73 7.59 -24.48
C THR A 279 10.25 7.77 -24.53
N PRO A 280 10.98 7.05 -25.41
CA PRO A 280 12.42 7.29 -25.56
C PRO A 280 12.68 8.73 -26.00
N VAL A 281 13.46 9.46 -25.23
CA VAL A 281 13.88 10.85 -25.54
C VAL A 281 15.21 10.85 -26.27
N ALA A 282 16.11 9.97 -25.87
CA ALA A 282 17.41 9.79 -26.48
C ALA A 282 17.77 8.31 -26.52
N VAL A 283 18.04 7.82 -27.72
CA VAL A 283 18.61 6.48 -27.92
C VAL A 283 20.07 6.67 -28.31
N PRO A 284 21.03 6.05 -27.59
CA PRO A 284 22.43 6.22 -27.91
C PRO A 284 22.76 5.70 -29.31
N THR A 285 23.44 6.51 -30.08
CA THR A 285 24.03 6.09 -31.36
C THR A 285 25.47 5.69 -31.12
N VAL A 286 25.81 4.44 -31.41
CA VAL A 286 27.21 4.00 -31.39
C VAL A 286 27.79 4.35 -32.78
N THR A 287 28.69 5.33 -32.79
CA THR A 287 29.49 5.60 -33.99
C THR A 287 30.64 4.60 -33.98
N SER A 288 30.53 3.52 -34.75
CA SER A 288 31.72 2.74 -35.08
C SER A 288 32.56 3.60 -36.00
N GLU A 289 33.65 4.18 -35.51
CA GLU A 289 34.67 4.69 -36.42
C GLU A 289 35.15 3.52 -37.26
N PRO A 290 35.16 3.66 -38.60
CA PRO A 290 35.75 2.65 -39.44
C PRO A 290 37.24 2.58 -39.09
N ALA A 291 37.69 1.38 -38.67
CA ALA A 291 39.12 1.14 -38.50
C ALA A 291 39.82 1.43 -39.85
N THR A 292 40.34 2.64 -39.99
CA THR A 292 41.25 3.01 -41.05
C THR A 292 42.58 2.35 -40.78
N ASP A 293 42.74 1.13 -41.26
CA ASP A 293 43.94 0.71 -41.96
C ASP A 293 43.79 -0.74 -42.52
N ALA A 294 43.28 -0.84 -43.73
CA ALA A 294 43.26 -2.06 -44.50
C ALA A 294 44.61 -2.27 -45.20
N SER A 295 45.66 -2.55 -44.45
CA SER A 295 46.90 -3.05 -45.06
C SER A 295 47.70 -3.90 -44.09
N LYS A 296 47.30 -5.17 -43.96
CA LYS A 296 48.07 -6.41 -43.76
C LYS A 296 47.18 -7.49 -43.16
N PRO A 297 47.15 -8.74 -43.69
CA PRO A 297 46.43 -9.83 -43.00
C PRO A 297 47.21 -10.22 -41.76
N LYS A 298 46.86 -9.63 -40.62
CA LYS A 298 47.27 -10.18 -39.31
C LYS A 298 46.37 -11.37 -39.04
N LYS A 299 47.01 -12.52 -38.68
CA LYS A 299 46.37 -13.68 -38.07
C LYS A 299 45.32 -13.15 -37.08
N GLN A 300 44.06 -13.43 -37.32
CA GLN A 300 42.99 -13.12 -36.39
C GLN A 300 43.25 -13.98 -35.13
N GLU A 301 43.85 -13.42 -34.12
CA GLU A 301 43.73 -13.92 -32.76
C GLU A 301 42.23 -13.87 -32.42
N LYS A 302 41.70 -14.94 -31.81
CA LYS A 302 40.32 -14.96 -31.34
C LYS A 302 40.18 -13.88 -30.27
N VAL A 303 39.72 -12.71 -30.67
CA VAL A 303 39.38 -11.59 -29.78
C VAL A 303 38.05 -11.97 -29.14
N GLY A 304 38.03 -12.14 -27.84
CA GLY A 304 36.76 -12.27 -27.10
C GLY A 304 36.00 -10.96 -27.15
N SER A 305 34.71 -11.02 -27.03
CA SER A 305 33.86 -9.82 -26.98
C SER A 305 32.93 -9.84 -25.79
N ILE A 306 32.64 -8.64 -25.24
CA ILE A 306 31.62 -8.46 -24.21
C ILE A 306 30.42 -7.78 -24.86
N HIS A 307 29.27 -8.44 -24.76
CA HIS A 307 27.98 -7.84 -25.09
C HIS A 307 27.49 -7.02 -23.92
N TYR A 308 27.02 -5.82 -24.18
CA TYR A 308 26.46 -4.93 -23.16
C TYR A 308 25.28 -4.14 -23.74
N ARG A 309 24.46 -3.60 -22.84
CA ARG A 309 23.27 -2.82 -23.24
C ARG A 309 23.42 -1.39 -22.76
N ILE A 310 23.28 -0.44 -23.68
CA ILE A 310 23.26 0.99 -23.37
C ILE A 310 21.80 1.39 -23.22
N PRO A 311 21.37 1.94 -22.05
CA PRO A 311 19.97 2.28 -21.86
C PRO A 311 19.54 3.47 -22.70
N ALA A 312 18.29 3.47 -23.15
CA ALA A 312 17.64 4.68 -23.63
C ALA A 312 17.21 5.54 -22.47
N ILE A 313 17.36 6.86 -22.59
CA ILE A 313 16.75 7.79 -21.65
C ILE A 313 15.29 7.93 -22.03
N CYS A 314 14.39 7.43 -21.21
CA CYS A 314 12.96 7.47 -21.43
C CYS A 314 12.31 8.53 -20.55
N ARG A 315 11.34 9.24 -21.12
CA ARG A 315 10.34 9.97 -20.36
C ARG A 315 9.30 8.95 -19.90
N VAL A 316 9.10 8.83 -18.61
CA VAL A 316 8.11 7.95 -17.98
C VAL A 316 7.00 8.81 -17.44
N ARG A 317 5.76 8.58 -17.90
CA ARG A 317 4.57 9.28 -17.41
C ARG A 317 3.64 8.30 -16.71
N LEU A 318 3.15 8.69 -15.55
CA LEU A 318 2.04 8.00 -14.89
C LEU A 318 0.75 8.64 -15.40
N LEU A 319 -0.13 7.81 -15.94
CA LEU A 319 -1.42 8.23 -16.47
C LEU A 319 -2.54 7.70 -15.58
N GLU A 320 -3.50 8.55 -15.24
CA GLU A 320 -4.79 8.19 -14.67
C GLU A 320 -5.85 8.39 -15.74
N ASP A 321 -6.51 7.33 -16.17
CA ASP A 321 -7.52 7.35 -17.23
C ASP A 321 -7.06 8.12 -18.49
N GLY A 322 -5.78 7.95 -18.85
CA GLY A 322 -5.14 8.60 -19.99
C GLY A 322 -4.59 10.01 -19.74
N ALA A 323 -4.89 10.64 -18.61
CA ALA A 323 -4.35 11.95 -18.21
C ALA A 323 -3.03 11.79 -17.45
N ALA A 324 -1.98 12.52 -17.84
CA ALA A 324 -0.69 12.46 -17.13
C ALA A 324 -0.77 13.19 -15.78
N ILE A 325 -0.49 12.46 -14.69
CA ILE A 325 -0.47 12.98 -13.32
C ILE A 325 0.94 13.14 -12.75
N ALA A 326 1.92 12.40 -13.30
CA ALA A 326 3.33 12.53 -12.93
C ALA A 326 4.23 12.22 -14.12
N GLU A 327 5.44 12.78 -14.12
CA GLU A 327 6.46 12.57 -15.15
C GLU A 327 7.85 12.51 -14.55
N SER A 328 8.70 11.62 -15.06
CA SER A 328 10.11 11.51 -14.70
C SER A 328 10.95 11.07 -15.90
N ARG A 329 12.29 11.18 -15.78
CA ARG A 329 13.24 10.66 -16.77
C ARG A 329 14.04 9.53 -16.14
N VAL A 330 14.05 8.38 -16.82
CA VAL A 330 14.67 7.17 -16.30
C VAL A 330 15.42 6.44 -17.44
N PRO A 331 16.62 5.89 -17.18
CA PRO A 331 17.29 5.01 -18.12
C PRO A 331 16.56 3.64 -18.16
N VAL A 332 16.22 3.19 -19.38
CA VAL A 332 15.54 1.91 -19.62
C VAL A 332 16.40 1.08 -20.57
N TYR A 333 16.99 0.01 -20.05
CA TYR A 333 17.99 -0.77 -20.77
C TYR A 333 17.42 -1.47 -22.01
N GLN A 334 16.28 -2.13 -21.89
CA GLN A 334 15.65 -2.88 -22.99
C GLN A 334 15.07 -2.00 -24.11
N LEU A 335 14.88 -0.71 -23.85
CA LEU A 335 14.49 0.27 -24.90
C LEU A 335 15.70 0.98 -25.50
N GLY A 336 16.90 0.64 -25.05
CA GLY A 336 18.15 1.17 -25.55
C GLY A 336 18.73 0.34 -26.70
N ARG A 337 20.05 0.23 -26.72
CA ARG A 337 20.79 -0.46 -27.77
C ARG A 337 21.74 -1.49 -27.20
N GLU A 338 21.78 -2.67 -27.81
CA GLU A 338 22.82 -3.66 -27.58
C GLU A 338 24.09 -3.30 -28.36
N SER A 339 25.23 -3.47 -27.75
CA SER A 339 26.53 -3.19 -28.34
C SER A 339 27.52 -4.25 -27.90
N GLU A 340 28.62 -4.35 -28.63
CA GLU A 340 29.67 -5.31 -28.43
C GLU A 340 31.01 -4.58 -28.30
N MET A 341 31.81 -4.97 -27.30
CA MET A 341 33.14 -4.42 -27.07
C MET A 341 34.18 -5.55 -27.21
N PRO A 342 35.14 -5.44 -28.12
CA PRO A 342 36.23 -6.43 -28.24
C PRO A 342 37.12 -6.37 -27.00
N ILE A 343 37.51 -7.54 -26.49
CA ILE A 343 38.50 -7.67 -25.41
C ILE A 343 39.83 -8.10 -26.04
N ASN A 344 40.83 -7.26 -25.92
CA ASN A 344 42.20 -7.65 -26.24
C ASN A 344 42.71 -8.51 -25.08
N GLN A 345 43.04 -9.78 -25.37
CA GLN A 345 43.74 -10.68 -24.43
C GLN A 345 45.20 -10.31 -24.32
#